data_1a9c87b312edca8d28410335b6294b3f
#
_entry.id   1a9c87b312edca8d28410335b6294b3f
#
_cell.length_a   1.000
_cell.length_b   1.000
_cell.length_c   1.000
_cell.angle_alpha   90.00
_cell.angle_beta   90.00
_cell.angle_gamma   90.00
#
_symmetry.space_group_name_H-M   'P 1'
#
loop_
_entity.id
_entity.type
_entity.pdbx_description
1 polymer ?
#
loop_
_entity_poly.entity_id
_entity_poly.type
_entity_poly.pdbx_seq_one_letter_code
_entity_poly.pdbx_strand_id
1 'polypeptide(L)'
;MDISLSEILVASDYDRTLASEENNFIISPHVAKKINDFSKKYKLIVVTGREKKFIDKLAIGLNPTAWILENGALILYENKEIKLCGEDWIERRKKITEILDKANVNYSLGKVIIYVNNYKDKLDKIKEIEEYGKIEINRNDAMILPKGVDKGTALLKFKELINFKGKIVAIGDSENDYTLFRVADIKVAVANAIPQIKEIADIVTTKPNGAGVLEILDQISSGNLFSLLRK
;
A
#
# COMPACT_ATOMS: atom_id res chain seq x y z
N MET A 1 19.26 23.35 -2.01
CA MET A 1 17.99 23.67 -1.33
C MET A 1 17.81 22.67 -0.23
N ASP A 2 17.92 23.11 1.01
CA ASP A 2 17.59 22.23 2.15
C ASP A 2 16.08 22.04 2.16
N ILE A 3 15.63 20.82 1.87
CA ILE A 3 14.21 20.45 2.00
C ILE A 3 13.94 20.41 3.51
N SER A 4 13.01 21.24 3.98
CA SER A 4 12.55 21.17 5.36
C SER A 4 12.02 19.76 5.63
N LEU A 5 12.44 19.15 6.73
CA LEU A 5 12.01 17.78 7.12
C LEU A 5 10.49 17.64 7.30
N SER A 6 9.78 18.76 7.54
CA SER A 6 8.31 18.82 7.56
C SER A 6 7.65 18.61 6.19
N GLU A 7 8.45 18.58 5.12
CA GLU A 7 8.00 18.39 3.74
C GLU A 7 8.17 16.96 3.23
N ILE A 8 8.32 15.98 4.12
CA ILE A 8 8.38 14.54 3.77
C ILE A 8 7.12 13.83 4.23
N LEU A 9 6.50 13.09 3.30
CA LEU A 9 5.45 12.14 3.55
C LEU A 9 5.97 10.75 3.23
N VAL A 10 5.96 9.86 4.22
CA VAL A 10 6.31 8.44 4.04
C VAL A 10 5.05 7.65 3.76
N ALA A 11 5.04 6.89 2.67
CA ALA A 11 3.99 5.94 2.32
C ALA A 11 4.60 4.53 2.35
N SER A 12 4.20 3.72 3.31
CA SER A 12 4.72 2.36 3.48
C SER A 12 3.65 1.32 3.20
N ASP A 13 4.00 0.31 2.39
CA ASP A 13 3.23 -0.93 2.37
C ASP A 13 3.28 -1.62 3.74
N TYR A 14 2.38 -2.59 3.97
CA TYR A 14 2.23 -3.28 5.25
C TYR A 14 2.84 -4.69 5.24
N ASP A 15 2.33 -5.57 4.37
CA ASP A 15 2.70 -6.99 4.35
C ASP A 15 4.11 -7.18 3.82
N ARG A 16 5.00 -7.85 4.58
CA ARG A 16 6.42 -8.03 4.23
C ARG A 16 7.23 -6.74 4.11
N THR A 17 6.58 -5.59 4.40
CA THR A 17 7.23 -4.27 4.47
C THR A 17 7.27 -3.77 5.91
N LEU A 18 6.15 -3.66 6.62
CA LEU A 18 6.09 -3.33 8.06
C LEU A 18 6.03 -4.57 8.93
N ALA A 19 5.32 -5.60 8.48
CA ALA A 19 5.07 -6.82 9.21
C ALA A 19 5.61 -8.04 8.46
N SER A 20 6.26 -8.97 9.18
CA SER A 20 6.84 -10.18 8.62
C SER A 20 5.79 -11.27 8.45
N GLU A 21 5.92 -12.06 7.38
CA GLU A 21 5.16 -13.30 7.17
C GLU A 21 5.44 -14.34 8.27
N GLU A 22 6.66 -14.40 8.77
CA GLU A 22 7.07 -15.28 9.88
C GLU A 22 6.28 -15.03 11.16
N ASN A 23 5.82 -13.79 11.38
CA ASN A 23 4.97 -13.40 12.50
C ASN A 23 3.48 -13.36 12.11
N ASN A 24 3.06 -14.11 11.09
CA ASN A 24 1.69 -14.09 10.57
C ASN A 24 1.17 -12.68 10.27
N PHE A 25 2.06 -11.80 9.79
CA PHE A 25 1.79 -10.39 9.49
C PHE A 25 1.34 -9.55 10.70
N ILE A 26 1.55 -10.02 11.93
CA ILE A 26 1.33 -9.21 13.13
C ILE A 26 2.51 -8.25 13.28
N ILE A 27 2.22 -6.95 13.38
CA ILE A 27 3.26 -5.94 13.53
C ILE A 27 3.98 -6.08 14.87
N SER A 28 5.30 -5.96 14.88
CA SER A 28 6.07 -5.90 16.11
C SER A 28 5.70 -4.65 16.93
N PRO A 29 5.46 -4.78 18.27
CA PRO A 29 5.18 -3.62 19.12
C PRO A 29 6.28 -2.56 19.07
N HIS A 30 7.53 -2.98 18.88
CA HIS A 30 8.66 -2.06 18.71
C HIS A 30 8.53 -1.23 17.44
N VAL A 31 8.20 -1.87 16.29
CA VAL A 31 8.00 -1.18 15.01
C VAL A 31 6.82 -0.23 15.11
N ALA A 32 5.67 -0.68 15.65
CA ALA A 32 4.49 0.15 15.82
C ALA A 32 4.79 1.40 16.66
N LYS A 33 5.50 1.22 17.81
CA LYS A 33 5.90 2.34 18.67
C LYS A 33 6.79 3.36 17.94
N LYS A 34 7.80 2.90 17.22
CA LYS A 34 8.71 3.76 16.45
C LYS A 34 8.00 4.55 15.37
N ILE A 35 7.08 3.91 14.64
CA ILE A 35 6.25 4.58 13.63
C ILE A 35 5.34 5.63 14.29
N ASN A 36 4.71 5.30 15.41
CA ASN A 36 3.86 6.25 16.13
C ASN A 36 4.67 7.47 16.62
N ASP A 37 5.88 7.25 17.12
CA ASP A 37 6.76 8.36 17.53
C ASP A 37 7.21 9.22 16.33
N PHE A 38 7.52 8.60 15.20
CA PHE A 38 7.81 9.29 13.94
C PHE A 38 6.61 10.11 13.45
N SER A 39 5.40 9.54 13.50
CA SER A 39 4.16 10.19 13.03
C SER A 39 3.75 11.44 13.83
N LYS A 40 4.36 11.67 15.00
CA LYS A 40 4.17 12.93 15.76
C LYS A 40 4.85 14.13 15.11
N LYS A 41 5.90 13.92 14.32
CA LYS A 41 6.69 14.97 13.68
C LYS A 41 6.54 15.00 12.17
N TYR A 42 6.35 13.85 11.56
CA TYR A 42 6.30 13.64 10.13
C TYR A 42 4.98 12.99 9.73
N LYS A 43 4.65 13.00 8.45
CA LYS A 43 3.49 12.26 7.94
C LYS A 43 3.92 10.86 7.52
N LEU A 44 3.34 9.85 8.15
CA LEU A 44 3.48 8.47 7.70
C LEU A 44 2.09 7.88 7.49
N ILE A 45 1.88 7.33 6.30
CA ILE A 45 0.66 6.61 5.93
C ILE A 45 1.00 5.16 5.61
N VAL A 46 0.09 4.28 5.92
CA VAL A 46 0.20 2.86 5.56
C VAL A 46 -0.75 2.55 4.42
N VAL A 47 -0.20 1.94 3.36
CA VAL A 47 -0.91 1.65 2.11
C VAL A 47 -0.91 0.14 1.89
N THR A 48 -2.06 -0.52 1.97
CA THR A 48 -2.15 -1.98 1.95
C THR A 48 -3.32 -2.49 1.13
N GLY A 49 -3.19 -3.71 0.61
CA GLY A 49 -4.29 -4.45 -0.02
C GLY A 49 -5.34 -4.97 0.97
N ARG A 50 -5.03 -4.97 2.27
CA ARG A 50 -5.90 -5.54 3.30
C ARG A 50 -7.14 -4.69 3.58
N GLU A 51 -8.21 -5.37 4.00
CA GLU A 51 -9.39 -4.75 4.59
C GLU A 51 -9.13 -4.28 6.03
N LYS A 52 -9.91 -3.29 6.47
CA LYS A 52 -9.84 -2.77 7.84
C LYS A 52 -9.95 -3.85 8.91
N LYS A 53 -10.88 -4.80 8.77
CA LYS A 53 -11.10 -5.88 9.75
C LYS A 53 -9.87 -6.76 10.02
N PHE A 54 -8.96 -6.88 9.03
CA PHE A 54 -7.69 -7.59 9.20
C PHE A 54 -6.65 -6.69 9.84
N ILE A 55 -6.56 -5.42 9.40
CA ILE A 55 -5.63 -4.44 9.97
C ILE A 55 -5.91 -4.22 11.47
N ASP A 56 -7.16 -4.16 11.88
CA ASP A 56 -7.54 -4.03 13.29
C ASP A 56 -6.99 -5.17 14.17
N LYS A 57 -6.74 -6.35 13.59
CA LYS A 57 -6.18 -7.52 14.29
C LYS A 57 -4.67 -7.62 14.17
N LEU A 58 -4.09 -7.20 13.05
CA LEU A 58 -2.69 -7.40 12.72
C LEU A 58 -1.81 -6.21 13.13
N ALA A 59 -2.35 -5.01 13.05
CA ALA A 59 -1.63 -3.76 13.30
C ALA A 59 -1.96 -3.16 14.67
N ILE A 60 -2.10 -4.01 15.69
CA ILE A 60 -2.45 -3.58 17.05
C ILE A 60 -1.41 -2.58 17.56
N GLY A 61 -1.89 -1.42 18.01
CA GLY A 61 -1.05 -0.35 18.54
C GLY A 61 -0.37 0.54 17.50
N LEU A 62 -0.54 0.26 16.21
CA LEU A 62 -0.05 1.12 15.13
C LEU A 62 -1.07 2.23 14.83
N ASN A 63 -0.61 3.48 14.89
CA ASN A 63 -1.45 4.65 14.66
C ASN A 63 -0.75 5.62 13.68
N PRO A 64 -0.77 5.33 12.37
CA PRO A 64 -0.19 6.19 11.35
C PRO A 64 -1.05 7.43 11.12
N THR A 65 -0.54 8.40 10.36
CA THR A 65 -1.30 9.60 9.98
C THR A 65 -2.59 9.25 9.24
N ALA A 66 -2.56 8.24 8.37
CA ALA A 66 -3.71 7.73 7.64
C ALA A 66 -3.49 6.28 7.22
N TRP A 67 -4.58 5.60 6.90
CA TRP A 67 -4.59 4.29 6.25
C TRP A 67 -5.15 4.42 4.84
N ILE A 68 -4.49 3.81 3.89
CA ILE A 68 -5.02 3.56 2.55
C ILE A 68 -5.16 2.04 2.42
N LEU A 69 -6.40 1.57 2.38
CA LEU A 69 -6.79 0.17 2.46
C LEU A 69 -7.32 -0.32 1.11
N GLU A 70 -7.50 -1.64 1.01
CA GLU A 70 -8.08 -2.28 -0.16
C GLU A 70 -7.38 -1.84 -1.47
N ASN A 71 -6.05 -1.83 -1.41
CA ASN A 71 -5.16 -1.48 -2.53
C ASN A 71 -5.42 -0.09 -3.14
N GLY A 72 -5.84 0.87 -2.31
CA GLY A 72 -6.13 2.24 -2.71
C GLY A 72 -7.61 2.60 -2.72
N ALA A 73 -8.51 1.62 -2.61
CA ALA A 73 -9.94 1.88 -2.77
C ALA A 73 -10.61 2.57 -1.57
N LEU A 74 -9.95 2.59 -0.41
CA LEU A 74 -10.49 3.16 0.82
C LEU A 74 -9.43 3.94 1.60
N ILE A 75 -9.66 5.22 1.85
CA ILE A 75 -8.81 6.06 2.72
C ILE A 75 -9.50 6.24 4.06
N LEU A 76 -8.76 5.99 5.16
CA LEU A 76 -9.18 6.31 6.52
C LEU A 76 -8.31 7.45 7.04
N TYR A 77 -8.92 8.60 7.29
CA TYR A 77 -8.24 9.79 7.77
C TYR A 77 -9.16 10.63 8.66
N GLU A 78 -8.68 11.07 9.83
CA GLU A 78 -9.44 11.91 10.78
C GLU A 78 -10.85 11.38 11.06
N ASN A 79 -10.97 10.08 11.35
CA ASN A 79 -12.24 9.37 11.59
C ASN A 79 -13.22 9.39 10.39
N LYS A 80 -12.74 9.74 9.20
CA LYS A 80 -13.52 9.69 7.96
C LYS A 80 -13.09 8.51 7.12
N GLU A 81 -14.06 7.92 6.44
CA GLU A 81 -13.84 6.90 5.41
C GLU A 81 -14.16 7.50 4.04
N ILE A 82 -13.18 7.50 3.15
CA ILE A 82 -13.30 8.03 1.80
C ILE A 82 -13.12 6.87 0.82
N LYS A 83 -14.18 6.51 0.11
CA LYS A 83 -14.14 5.49 -0.94
C LYS A 83 -13.70 6.12 -2.24
N LEU A 84 -12.69 5.55 -2.87
CA LEU A 84 -12.22 5.95 -4.20
C LEU A 84 -12.84 5.05 -5.27
N CYS A 85 -14.10 5.27 -5.55
CA CYS A 85 -14.83 4.56 -6.62
C CYS A 85 -15.86 5.50 -7.24
N GLY A 86 -16.11 5.34 -8.54
CA GLY A 86 -17.19 6.04 -9.24
C GLY A 86 -18.57 5.53 -8.79
N GLU A 87 -19.62 6.29 -9.09
CA GLU A 87 -21.01 5.93 -8.78
C GLU A 87 -21.43 4.63 -9.46
N ASP A 88 -20.88 4.36 -10.63
CA ASP A 88 -21.13 3.14 -11.44
C ASP A 88 -20.46 1.88 -10.89
N TRP A 89 -19.58 2.01 -9.88
CA TRP A 89 -18.83 0.87 -9.33
C TRP A 89 -19.73 -0.20 -8.71
N ILE A 90 -20.82 0.18 -8.09
CA ILE A 90 -21.77 -0.76 -7.48
C ILE A 90 -22.35 -1.71 -8.55
N GLU A 91 -22.77 -1.17 -9.69
CA GLU A 91 -23.30 -1.96 -10.79
C GLU A 91 -22.22 -2.81 -11.46
N ARG A 92 -21.04 -2.23 -11.72
CA ARG A 92 -19.90 -2.96 -12.29
C ARG A 92 -19.48 -4.11 -11.39
N ARG A 93 -19.38 -3.87 -10.08
CA ARG A 93 -19.04 -4.87 -9.08
C ARG A 93 -20.02 -6.03 -9.07
N LYS A 94 -21.32 -5.76 -9.20
CA LYS A 94 -22.37 -6.78 -9.34
C LYS A 94 -22.17 -7.64 -10.60
N LYS A 95 -21.91 -7.01 -11.75
CA LYS A 95 -21.61 -7.76 -12.98
C LYS A 95 -20.37 -8.64 -12.84
N ILE A 96 -19.32 -8.14 -12.19
CA ILE A 96 -18.10 -8.91 -11.90
C ILE A 96 -18.44 -10.14 -11.07
N THR A 97 -19.23 -10.01 -10.00
CA THR A 97 -19.62 -11.15 -9.18
C THR A 97 -20.48 -12.16 -9.94
N GLU A 98 -21.38 -11.71 -10.80
CA GLU A 98 -22.17 -12.60 -11.67
C GLU A 98 -21.27 -13.41 -12.66
N ILE A 99 -20.20 -12.81 -13.18
CA ILE A 99 -19.21 -13.49 -14.04
C ILE A 99 -18.43 -14.54 -13.21
N LEU A 100 -17.97 -14.16 -12.01
CA LEU A 100 -17.24 -15.08 -11.11
C LEU A 100 -18.10 -16.27 -10.69
N ASP A 101 -19.38 -16.03 -10.35
CA ASP A 101 -20.34 -17.08 -9.99
C ASP A 101 -20.57 -18.05 -11.14
N LYS A 102 -20.82 -17.54 -12.36
CA LYS A 102 -20.97 -18.38 -13.56
C LYS A 102 -19.73 -19.21 -13.89
N ALA A 103 -18.56 -18.67 -13.58
CA ALA A 103 -17.30 -19.35 -13.80
C ALA A 103 -16.89 -20.30 -12.64
N ASN A 104 -17.71 -20.42 -11.58
CA ASN A 104 -17.37 -21.15 -10.36
C ASN A 104 -16.03 -20.71 -9.74
N VAL A 105 -15.76 -19.41 -9.75
CA VAL A 105 -14.56 -18.81 -9.14
C VAL A 105 -14.91 -18.30 -7.75
N ASN A 106 -14.28 -18.84 -6.72
CA ASN A 106 -14.46 -18.38 -5.36
C ASN A 106 -13.83 -17.00 -5.16
N TYR A 107 -14.57 -16.11 -4.53
CA TYR A 107 -14.13 -14.75 -4.21
C TYR A 107 -14.62 -14.32 -2.82
N SER A 108 -14.07 -13.24 -2.32
CA SER A 108 -14.60 -12.54 -1.14
C SER A 108 -14.75 -11.05 -1.44
N LEU A 109 -15.70 -10.42 -0.74
CA LEU A 109 -16.00 -9.01 -0.90
C LEU A 109 -15.35 -8.20 0.21
N GLY A 110 -14.49 -7.25 -0.16
CA GLY A 110 -14.09 -6.16 0.71
C GLY A 110 -15.20 -5.10 0.83
N LYS A 111 -14.90 -3.98 1.44
CA LYS A 111 -15.82 -2.85 1.48
C LYS A 111 -16.04 -2.22 0.10
N VAL A 112 -15.00 -2.19 -0.72
CA VAL A 112 -15.01 -1.63 -2.08
C VAL A 112 -14.62 -2.68 -3.10
N ILE A 113 -13.51 -3.40 -2.92
CA ILE A 113 -12.94 -4.29 -3.92
C ILE A 113 -13.40 -5.74 -3.79
N ILE A 114 -13.00 -6.59 -4.74
CA ILE A 114 -13.23 -8.03 -4.73
C ILE A 114 -11.88 -8.73 -4.67
N TYR A 115 -11.77 -9.77 -3.85
CA TYR A 115 -10.57 -10.60 -3.71
C TYR A 115 -10.80 -11.97 -4.33
N VAL A 116 -9.85 -12.44 -5.14
CA VAL A 116 -9.86 -13.78 -5.76
C VAL A 116 -8.56 -14.47 -5.38
N ASN A 117 -8.65 -15.42 -4.44
CA ASN A 117 -7.49 -16.19 -4.01
C ASN A 117 -7.13 -17.26 -5.04
N ASN A 118 -5.82 -17.56 -5.17
CA ASN A 118 -5.29 -18.58 -6.10
C ASN A 118 -5.80 -18.35 -7.53
N TYR A 119 -5.66 -17.14 -8.04
CA TYR A 119 -6.24 -16.72 -9.32
C TYR A 119 -5.58 -17.35 -10.54
N LYS A 120 -4.32 -17.81 -10.45
CA LYS A 120 -3.51 -18.29 -11.61
C LYS A 120 -4.21 -19.38 -12.41
N ASP A 121 -4.89 -20.33 -11.74
CA ASP A 121 -5.62 -21.43 -12.39
C ASP A 121 -6.97 -20.97 -12.97
N LYS A 122 -7.29 -19.69 -12.82
CA LYS A 122 -8.60 -19.10 -13.17
C LYS A 122 -8.47 -17.92 -14.15
N LEU A 123 -7.24 -17.59 -14.56
CA LEU A 123 -6.94 -16.37 -15.32
C LEU A 123 -7.81 -16.22 -16.58
N ASP A 124 -7.98 -17.30 -17.34
CA ASP A 124 -8.79 -17.27 -18.56
C ASP A 124 -10.28 -17.02 -18.27
N LYS A 125 -10.75 -17.45 -17.09
CA LYS A 125 -12.14 -17.29 -16.65
C LYS A 125 -12.46 -15.87 -16.19
N ILE A 126 -11.46 -15.16 -15.69
CA ILE A 126 -11.65 -13.82 -15.12
C ILE A 126 -11.23 -12.68 -16.04
N LYS A 127 -10.64 -12.98 -17.21
CA LYS A 127 -10.17 -11.97 -18.16
C LYS A 127 -11.28 -11.02 -18.63
N GLU A 128 -12.51 -11.54 -18.81
CA GLU A 128 -13.70 -10.73 -19.18
C GLU A 128 -13.99 -9.62 -18.16
N ILE A 129 -13.56 -9.80 -16.91
CA ILE A 129 -13.78 -8.83 -15.84
C ILE A 129 -13.10 -7.49 -16.10
N GLU A 130 -12.03 -7.46 -16.92
CA GLU A 130 -11.29 -6.24 -17.25
C GLU A 130 -12.16 -5.17 -17.95
N GLU A 131 -13.31 -5.54 -18.51
CA GLU A 131 -14.29 -4.57 -18.99
C GLU A 131 -14.92 -3.75 -17.86
N TYR A 132 -15.07 -4.35 -16.68
CA TYR A 132 -15.81 -3.77 -15.54
C TYR A 132 -14.90 -3.24 -14.44
N GLY A 133 -13.71 -3.81 -14.27
CA GLY A 133 -12.77 -3.47 -13.22
C GLY A 133 -11.33 -3.52 -13.68
N LYS A 134 -10.41 -3.21 -12.78
CA LYS A 134 -8.96 -3.39 -12.93
C LYS A 134 -8.54 -4.59 -12.12
N ILE A 135 -7.82 -5.53 -12.72
CA ILE A 135 -7.24 -6.67 -12.01
C ILE A 135 -5.82 -6.29 -11.58
N GLU A 136 -5.54 -6.36 -10.29
CA GLU A 136 -4.18 -6.28 -9.75
C GLU A 136 -3.78 -7.58 -9.09
N ILE A 137 -2.57 -8.01 -9.41
CA ILE A 137 -2.00 -9.26 -8.95
C ILE A 137 -1.07 -8.96 -7.79
N ASN A 138 -1.18 -9.78 -6.75
CA ASN A 138 -0.20 -9.84 -5.68
C ASN A 138 0.13 -11.32 -5.43
N ARG A 139 1.27 -11.77 -5.96
CA ARG A 139 1.73 -13.17 -5.93
C ARG A 139 0.73 -14.14 -6.56
N ASN A 140 -0.01 -14.90 -5.74
CA ASN A 140 -0.99 -15.91 -6.19
C ASN A 140 -2.44 -15.42 -6.17
N ASP A 141 -2.67 -14.24 -5.63
CA ASP A 141 -4.00 -13.67 -5.45
C ASP A 141 -4.23 -12.50 -6.41
N ALA A 142 -5.49 -12.25 -6.74
CA ALA A 142 -5.90 -11.10 -7.50
C ALA A 142 -6.87 -10.24 -6.69
N MET A 143 -6.77 -8.94 -6.89
CA MET A 143 -7.70 -7.93 -6.38
C MET A 143 -8.36 -7.27 -7.58
N ILE A 144 -9.69 -7.14 -7.56
CA ILE A 144 -10.44 -6.49 -8.61
C ILE A 144 -10.93 -5.16 -8.06
N LEU A 145 -10.43 -4.07 -8.65
CA LEU A 145 -10.61 -2.70 -8.20
C LEU A 145 -11.47 -1.90 -9.19
N PRO A 146 -12.04 -0.77 -8.76
CA PRO A 146 -12.54 0.24 -9.68
C PRO A 146 -11.44 0.68 -10.65
N LYS A 147 -11.78 0.94 -11.90
CA LYS A 147 -10.82 1.47 -12.87
C LYS A 147 -10.26 2.82 -12.42
N GLY A 148 -8.96 3.01 -12.61
CA GLY A 148 -8.27 4.23 -12.18
C GLY A 148 -7.89 4.26 -10.69
N VAL A 149 -8.20 3.21 -9.92
CA VAL A 149 -7.84 3.08 -8.51
C VAL A 149 -6.68 2.12 -8.34
N ASP A 150 -5.66 2.54 -7.61
CA ASP A 150 -4.50 1.76 -7.16
C ASP A 150 -3.82 2.48 -5.98
N LYS A 151 -2.78 1.86 -5.40
CA LYS A 151 -2.02 2.45 -4.29
C LYS A 151 -1.47 3.84 -4.62
N GLY A 152 -0.96 4.03 -5.84
CA GLY A 152 -0.36 5.30 -6.27
C GLY A 152 -1.40 6.40 -6.46
N THR A 153 -2.50 6.13 -7.16
CA THR A 153 -3.58 7.11 -7.37
C THR A 153 -4.23 7.51 -6.05
N ALA A 154 -4.40 6.58 -5.12
CA ALA A 154 -4.92 6.86 -3.78
C ALA A 154 -3.97 7.73 -2.96
N LEU A 155 -2.65 7.50 -3.06
CA LEU A 155 -1.64 8.33 -2.41
C LEU A 155 -1.67 9.76 -2.93
N LEU A 156 -1.78 9.96 -4.25
CA LEU A 156 -1.91 11.29 -4.84
C LEU A 156 -3.20 11.97 -4.37
N LYS A 157 -4.31 11.23 -4.29
CA LYS A 157 -5.58 11.74 -3.78
C LYS A 157 -5.50 12.15 -2.30
N PHE A 158 -4.81 11.37 -1.49
CA PHE A 158 -4.53 11.72 -0.10
C PHE A 158 -3.65 12.98 0.01
N LYS A 159 -2.59 13.07 -0.80
CA LYS A 159 -1.71 14.25 -0.88
C LYS A 159 -2.51 15.53 -1.19
N GLU A 160 -3.43 15.44 -2.14
CA GLU A 160 -4.37 16.50 -2.50
C GLU A 160 -5.30 16.89 -1.33
N LEU A 161 -5.92 15.87 -0.69
CA LEU A 161 -6.85 16.03 0.42
C LEU A 161 -6.26 16.85 1.58
N ILE A 162 -4.98 16.60 1.90
CA ILE A 162 -4.29 17.31 2.99
C ILE A 162 -3.48 18.52 2.50
N ASN A 163 -3.61 18.89 1.22
CA ASN A 163 -2.86 19.98 0.56
C ASN A 163 -1.33 19.88 0.78
N PHE A 164 -0.79 18.66 0.76
CA PHE A 164 0.63 18.42 0.98
C PHE A 164 1.45 18.71 -0.28
N LYS A 165 2.49 19.56 -0.17
CA LYS A 165 3.34 19.98 -1.30
C LYS A 165 4.75 19.38 -1.29
N GLY A 166 5.10 18.67 -0.21
CA GLY A 166 6.44 18.11 -0.04
C GLY A 166 6.69 16.83 -0.84
N LYS A 167 7.79 16.17 -0.51
CA LYS A 167 8.30 14.97 -1.16
C LYS A 167 7.66 13.69 -0.60
N ILE A 168 7.44 12.72 -1.47
CA ILE A 168 6.93 11.39 -1.14
C ILE A 168 8.09 10.41 -1.10
N VAL A 169 8.23 9.69 0.02
CA VAL A 169 9.08 8.51 0.16
C VAL A 169 8.17 7.30 0.19
N ALA A 170 8.23 6.43 -0.81
CA ALA A 170 7.47 5.18 -0.85
C ALA A 170 8.34 4.00 -0.44
N ILE A 171 7.83 3.11 0.40
CA ILE A 171 8.51 1.91 0.87
C ILE A 171 7.64 0.69 0.55
N GLY A 172 8.21 -0.33 -0.10
CA GLY A 172 7.47 -1.51 -0.53
C GLY A 172 8.33 -2.74 -0.79
N ASP A 173 7.68 -3.87 -1.12
CA ASP A 173 8.35 -5.16 -1.34
C ASP A 173 7.88 -5.93 -2.58
N SER A 174 6.69 -5.68 -3.13
CA SER A 174 6.05 -6.57 -4.09
C SER A 174 5.36 -5.84 -5.26
N GLU A 175 4.77 -6.62 -6.17
CA GLU A 175 4.28 -6.15 -7.48
C GLU A 175 3.25 -5.02 -7.38
N ASN A 176 2.38 -5.07 -6.38
CA ASN A 176 1.35 -4.03 -6.18
C ASN A 176 1.92 -2.69 -5.68
N ASP A 177 3.23 -2.62 -5.34
CA ASP A 177 3.92 -1.38 -4.97
C ASP A 177 4.47 -0.61 -6.18
N TYR A 178 4.45 -1.20 -7.39
CA TYR A 178 4.82 -0.49 -8.61
C TYR A 178 4.07 0.82 -8.78
N THR A 179 2.76 0.80 -8.51
CA THR A 179 1.93 1.99 -8.65
C THR A 179 2.26 3.04 -7.58
N LEU A 180 2.64 2.60 -6.37
CA LEU A 180 3.10 3.45 -5.29
C LEU A 180 4.45 4.11 -5.65
N PHE A 181 5.40 3.31 -6.15
CA PHE A 181 6.73 3.79 -6.56
C PHE A 181 6.65 4.79 -7.72
N ARG A 182 5.72 4.58 -8.66
CA ARG A 182 5.55 5.46 -9.82
C ARG A 182 5.23 6.92 -9.46
N VAL A 183 4.60 7.16 -8.32
CA VAL A 183 4.20 8.49 -7.85
C VAL A 183 5.11 9.05 -6.76
N ALA A 184 6.09 8.28 -6.31
CA ALA A 184 7.04 8.67 -5.28
C ALA A 184 8.22 9.48 -5.85
N ASP A 185 8.72 10.41 -5.03
CA ASP A 185 9.98 11.12 -5.31
C ASP A 185 11.20 10.27 -4.94
N ILE A 186 11.07 9.39 -3.92
CA ILE A 186 12.10 8.44 -3.47
C ILE A 186 11.44 7.09 -3.27
N LYS A 187 12.00 6.08 -3.93
CA LYS A 187 11.52 4.69 -3.91
C LYS A 187 12.46 3.86 -3.06
N VAL A 188 11.91 3.18 -2.08
CA VAL A 188 12.67 2.35 -1.15
C VAL A 188 12.16 0.92 -1.18
N ALA A 189 13.04 -0.02 -1.50
CA ALA A 189 12.77 -1.45 -1.37
C ALA A 189 13.33 -1.97 -0.04
N VAL A 190 12.54 -2.72 0.73
CA VAL A 190 13.09 -3.44 1.88
C VAL A 190 13.97 -4.60 1.44
N ALA A 191 14.91 -5.05 2.30
CA ALA A 191 15.89 -6.08 1.92
C ALA A 191 15.27 -7.40 1.44
N ASN A 192 14.06 -7.72 1.88
CA ASN A 192 13.30 -8.90 1.45
C ASN A 192 12.38 -8.66 0.24
N ALA A 193 12.40 -7.46 -0.36
CA ALA A 193 11.62 -7.17 -1.57
C ALA A 193 11.99 -8.07 -2.75
N ILE A 194 11.03 -8.29 -3.65
CA ILE A 194 11.27 -9.04 -4.89
C ILE A 194 12.32 -8.34 -5.76
N PRO A 195 13.09 -9.09 -6.59
CA PRO A 195 14.14 -8.51 -7.42
C PRO A 195 13.67 -7.33 -8.27
N GLN A 196 12.50 -7.43 -8.87
CA GLN A 196 11.93 -6.41 -9.76
C GLN A 196 11.68 -5.07 -9.03
N ILE A 197 11.28 -5.11 -7.76
CA ILE A 197 11.08 -3.90 -6.94
C ILE A 197 12.42 -3.30 -6.54
N LYS A 198 13.41 -4.15 -6.19
CA LYS A 198 14.78 -3.67 -5.89
C LYS A 198 15.44 -2.98 -7.08
N GLU A 199 15.21 -3.49 -8.29
CA GLU A 199 15.78 -2.96 -9.53
C GLU A 199 15.32 -1.51 -9.82
N ILE A 200 14.08 -1.17 -9.48
CA ILE A 200 13.53 0.17 -9.70
C ILE A 200 13.63 1.09 -8.49
N ALA A 201 14.10 0.59 -7.35
CA ALA A 201 14.25 1.37 -6.13
C ALA A 201 15.48 2.28 -6.18
N ASP A 202 15.34 3.48 -5.60
CA ASP A 202 16.47 4.41 -5.41
C ASP A 202 17.35 3.97 -4.23
N ILE A 203 16.74 3.28 -3.25
CA ILE A 203 17.40 2.76 -2.04
C ILE A 203 16.89 1.34 -1.78
N VAL A 204 17.79 0.43 -1.45
CA VAL A 204 17.47 -0.89 -0.89
C VAL A 204 17.99 -0.92 0.55
N THR A 205 17.08 -1.20 1.52
CA THR A 205 17.48 -1.25 2.93
C THR A 205 18.39 -2.43 3.24
N THR A 206 19.19 -2.32 4.29
CA THR A 206 20.06 -3.43 4.72
C THR A 206 19.31 -4.50 5.50
N LYS A 207 18.17 -4.12 6.11
CA LYS A 207 17.34 -4.99 6.95
C LYS A 207 16.00 -5.30 6.28
N PRO A 208 15.42 -6.47 6.54
CA PRO A 208 14.11 -6.84 6.02
C PRO A 208 12.96 -6.23 6.83
N ASN A 209 11.78 -6.20 6.23
CA ASN A 209 10.50 -5.86 6.87
C ASN A 209 10.56 -4.55 7.68
N GLY A 210 9.85 -4.48 8.80
CA GLY A 210 9.78 -3.31 9.66
C GLY A 210 11.15 -2.77 10.12
N ALA A 211 12.15 -3.63 10.27
CA ALA A 211 13.51 -3.18 10.60
C ALA A 211 14.13 -2.35 9.47
N GLY A 212 13.86 -2.69 8.20
CA GLY A 212 14.27 -1.90 7.05
C GLY A 212 13.52 -0.57 6.97
N VAL A 213 12.22 -0.58 7.28
CA VAL A 213 11.45 0.67 7.35
C VAL A 213 12.03 1.60 8.41
N LEU A 214 12.32 1.09 9.62
CA LEU A 214 12.91 1.90 10.70
C LEU A 214 14.26 2.50 10.29
N GLU A 215 15.08 1.78 9.52
CA GLU A 215 16.34 2.30 8.96
C GLU A 215 16.09 3.60 8.15
N ILE A 216 15.06 3.63 7.33
CA ILE A 216 14.70 4.82 6.53
C ILE A 216 14.13 5.94 7.41
N LEU A 217 13.27 5.61 8.38
CA LEU A 217 12.73 6.62 9.30
C LEU A 217 13.83 7.31 10.12
N ASP A 218 14.85 6.56 10.53
CA ASP A 218 16.02 7.11 11.22
C ASP A 218 16.85 8.03 10.29
N GLN A 219 17.03 7.65 9.02
CA GLN A 219 17.70 8.49 8.02
C GLN A 219 16.94 9.80 7.74
N ILE A 220 15.62 9.74 7.66
CA ILE A 220 14.77 10.95 7.53
C ILE A 220 14.93 11.83 8.78
N SER A 221 14.82 11.25 9.97
CA SER A 221 14.87 11.98 11.24
C SER A 221 16.20 12.66 11.49
N SER A 222 17.31 12.08 11.00
CA SER A 222 18.66 12.63 11.09
C SER A 222 19.02 13.60 9.94
N GLY A 223 18.13 13.77 8.93
CA GLY A 223 18.40 14.61 7.76
C GLY A 223 19.35 13.97 6.73
N ASN A 224 19.68 12.68 6.89
CA ASN A 224 20.70 12.01 6.06
C ASN A 224 20.13 11.27 4.84
N LEU A 225 18.80 11.18 4.68
CA LEU A 225 18.18 10.40 3.60
C LEU A 225 18.72 10.80 2.21
N PHE A 226 18.83 12.10 1.94
CA PHE A 226 19.28 12.59 0.63
C PHE A 226 20.75 12.33 0.36
N SER A 227 21.56 12.05 1.38
CA SER A 227 22.98 11.69 1.19
C SER A 227 23.14 10.28 0.62
N LEU A 228 22.14 9.41 0.77
CA LEU A 228 22.11 8.06 0.22
C LEU A 228 21.87 8.06 -1.30
N LEU A 229 21.20 9.08 -1.82
CA LEU A 229 20.87 9.20 -3.25
C LEU A 229 22.01 9.77 -4.10
N ARG A 230 23.11 10.24 -3.49
CA ARG A 230 24.24 10.88 -4.17
C ARG A 230 25.40 9.90 -4.48
N LYS A 231 25.18 8.62 -4.22
CA LYS A 231 26.13 7.55 -4.55
C LYS A 231 25.67 6.76 -5.75
#